data_441fc2ce5f0ec6d55684afc4a13e2f30
#
_entry.id   441fc2ce5f0ec6d55684afc4a13e2f30
#
_cell.length_a   1.000
_cell.length_b   1.000
_cell.length_c   1.000
_cell.angle_alpha   90.00
_cell.angle_beta   90.00
_cell.angle_gamma   90.00
#
_symmetry.space_group_name_H-M   'P 1'
#
loop_
_entity.id
_entity.type
_entity.pdbx_description
1 polymer ?
#
loop_
_entity_poly.entity_id
_entity_poly.type
_entity_poly.pdbx_seq_one_letter_code
_entity_poly.pdbx_strand_id
1 'polypeptide(L)'
;MNTKNVILIAVATIVILFSIAGCGSYVSYNNSEVALRNEVEANIQDLENVYDKMWKIISQKAQISQEYKSSFDEIYTHIVNARYDKGDGTLMKWIQESNPNFDVSLYKDLAQSVEILRAEFANKQTTIIDKIREHKTMCETMPGCWFISNKTPIKFEVISSTRSKDVMQTKIDDDVNLF
;
A
#
# COMPACT_ATOMS: atom_id res chain seq x y z
N MET A 1 -38.55 9.50 -50.49
CA MET A 1 -37.36 8.70 -50.13
C MET A 1 -37.85 7.26 -49.99
N ASN A 2 -37.20 6.31 -50.64
CA ASN A 2 -37.65 4.90 -50.65
C ASN A 2 -37.46 4.33 -49.24
N THR A 3 -38.47 3.63 -48.70
CA THR A 3 -38.48 3.06 -47.33
C THR A 3 -37.22 2.23 -47.03
N LYS A 4 -36.70 1.53 -48.03
CA LYS A 4 -35.42 0.78 -47.96
C LYS A 4 -34.23 1.67 -47.65
N ASN A 5 -34.17 2.86 -48.25
CA ASN A 5 -33.06 3.81 -48.05
C ASN A 5 -33.13 4.45 -46.63
N VAL A 6 -34.34 4.69 -46.11
CA VAL A 6 -34.56 5.18 -44.76
C VAL A 6 -34.04 4.19 -43.72
N ILE A 7 -34.41 2.91 -43.89
CA ILE A 7 -33.96 1.82 -43.01
C ILE A 7 -32.43 1.69 -43.06
N LEU A 8 -31.85 1.74 -44.25
CA LEU A 8 -30.41 1.59 -44.43
C LEU A 8 -29.62 2.74 -43.73
N ILE A 9 -30.12 3.98 -43.88
CA ILE A 9 -29.53 5.15 -43.17
C ILE A 9 -29.68 5.01 -41.66
N ALA A 10 -30.83 4.59 -41.16
CA ALA A 10 -31.04 4.38 -39.74
C ALA A 10 -30.09 3.32 -39.17
N VAL A 11 -29.92 2.18 -39.84
CA VAL A 11 -28.98 1.13 -39.43
C VAL A 11 -27.52 1.64 -39.44
N ALA A 12 -27.13 2.36 -40.50
CA ALA A 12 -25.79 2.93 -40.60
C ALA A 12 -25.50 3.92 -39.46
N THR A 13 -26.49 4.78 -39.11
CA THR A 13 -26.37 5.72 -37.98
C THR A 13 -26.18 4.99 -36.66
N ILE A 14 -26.96 3.94 -36.41
CA ILE A 14 -26.85 3.12 -35.20
C ILE A 14 -25.47 2.49 -35.09
N VAL A 15 -24.97 1.90 -36.17
CA VAL A 15 -23.64 1.28 -36.19
C VAL A 15 -22.53 2.30 -35.91
N ILE A 16 -22.61 3.51 -36.48
CA ILE A 16 -21.66 4.59 -36.21
C ILE A 16 -21.69 4.98 -34.73
N LEU A 17 -22.87 5.16 -34.16
CA LEU A 17 -23.00 5.52 -32.73
C LEU A 17 -22.45 4.44 -31.81
N PHE A 18 -22.70 3.17 -32.08
CA PHE A 18 -22.10 2.06 -31.33
C PHE A 18 -20.58 2.01 -31.47
N SER A 19 -20.05 2.29 -32.66
CA SER A 19 -18.60 2.32 -32.88
C SER A 19 -17.94 3.44 -32.10
N ILE A 20 -18.51 4.65 -32.09
CA ILE A 20 -18.01 5.79 -31.30
C ILE A 20 -18.06 5.48 -29.82
N ALA A 21 -19.17 4.95 -29.32
CA ALA A 21 -19.32 4.56 -27.92
C ALA A 21 -18.31 3.46 -27.52
N GLY A 22 -18.10 2.47 -28.37
CA GLY A 22 -17.11 1.40 -28.15
C GLY A 22 -15.69 1.92 -28.10
N CYS A 23 -15.29 2.78 -29.03
CA CYS A 23 -13.97 3.40 -29.03
C CYS A 23 -13.75 4.28 -27.79
N GLY A 24 -14.76 5.08 -27.42
CA GLY A 24 -14.72 5.92 -26.23
C GLY A 24 -14.56 5.09 -24.94
N SER A 25 -15.31 4.02 -24.81
CA SER A 25 -15.20 3.09 -23.68
C SER A 25 -13.82 2.42 -23.64
N TYR A 26 -13.31 1.94 -24.77
CA TYR A 26 -11.97 1.35 -24.86
C TYR A 26 -10.88 2.30 -24.33
N VAL A 27 -10.87 3.54 -24.83
CA VAL A 27 -9.89 4.54 -24.39
C VAL A 27 -10.05 4.84 -22.90
N SER A 28 -11.28 5.05 -22.43
CA SER A 28 -11.56 5.37 -21.03
C SER A 28 -11.09 4.27 -20.08
N TYR A 29 -11.42 3.01 -20.34
CA TYR A 29 -11.02 1.90 -19.48
C TYR A 29 -9.51 1.65 -19.48
N ASN A 30 -8.84 1.77 -20.63
CA ASN A 30 -7.38 1.64 -20.67
C ASN A 30 -6.67 2.79 -19.95
N ASN A 31 -7.17 4.02 -20.06
CA ASN A 31 -6.61 5.15 -19.33
C ASN A 31 -6.83 4.99 -17.80
N SER A 32 -7.97 4.50 -17.38
CA SER A 32 -8.26 4.22 -15.96
C SER A 32 -7.37 3.10 -15.41
N GLU A 33 -7.10 2.06 -16.20
CA GLU A 33 -6.16 0.98 -15.84
C GLU A 33 -4.75 1.54 -15.60
N VAL A 34 -4.24 2.32 -16.55
CA VAL A 34 -2.92 2.96 -16.41
C VAL A 34 -2.88 3.91 -15.21
N ALA A 35 -3.93 4.69 -14.98
CA ALA A 35 -4.01 5.60 -13.84
C ALA A 35 -3.95 4.84 -12.50
N LEU A 36 -4.71 3.76 -12.36
CA LEU A 36 -4.68 2.93 -11.15
C LEU A 36 -3.32 2.27 -10.93
N ARG A 37 -2.67 1.81 -11.98
CA ARG A 37 -1.32 1.24 -11.90
C ARG A 37 -0.30 2.26 -11.42
N ASN A 38 -0.31 3.46 -11.98
CA ASN A 38 0.54 4.56 -11.57
C ASN A 38 0.24 5.01 -10.12
N GLU A 39 -1.02 4.99 -9.71
CA GLU A 39 -1.43 5.32 -8.34
C GLU A 39 -0.90 4.29 -7.32
N VAL A 40 -0.92 3.00 -7.66
CA VAL A 40 -0.30 1.96 -6.82
C VAL A 40 1.20 2.18 -6.71
N GLU A 41 1.88 2.45 -7.81
CA GLU A 41 3.32 2.72 -7.83
C GLU A 41 3.68 3.94 -6.96
N ALA A 42 2.94 5.04 -7.10
CA ALA A 42 3.11 6.22 -6.27
C ALA A 42 2.90 5.94 -4.77
N ASN A 43 1.90 5.13 -4.41
CA ASN A 43 1.67 4.76 -3.01
C ASN A 43 2.76 3.83 -2.46
N ILE A 44 3.39 3.00 -3.29
CA ILE A 44 4.57 2.19 -2.89
C ILE A 44 5.75 3.12 -2.60
N GLN A 45 6.01 4.11 -3.46
CA GLN A 45 7.05 5.12 -3.20
C GLN A 45 6.77 5.92 -1.92
N ASP A 46 5.50 6.26 -1.66
CA ASP A 46 5.11 6.90 -0.41
C ASP A 46 5.40 6.02 0.82
N LEU A 47 5.23 4.70 0.69
CA LEU A 47 5.56 3.76 1.77
C LEU A 47 7.06 3.75 2.09
N GLU A 48 7.91 3.81 1.05
CA GLU A 48 9.36 3.96 1.20
C GLU A 48 9.73 5.31 1.86
N ASN A 49 9.01 6.38 1.52
CA ASN A 49 9.19 7.69 2.17
C ASN A 49 8.85 7.64 3.67
N VAL A 50 7.82 6.88 4.07
CA VAL A 50 7.49 6.69 5.50
C VAL A 50 8.63 5.97 6.23
N TYR A 51 9.23 4.95 5.60
CA TYR A 51 10.42 4.27 6.14
C TYR A 51 11.58 5.24 6.36
N ASP A 52 11.96 6.01 5.35
CA ASP A 52 13.05 6.99 5.45
C ASP A 52 12.77 8.08 6.49
N LYS A 53 11.52 8.52 6.60
CA LYS A 53 11.08 9.50 7.60
C LYS A 53 11.19 8.91 9.02
N MET A 54 10.86 7.63 9.20
CA MET A 54 11.00 6.95 10.49
C MET A 54 12.48 6.87 10.89
N TRP A 55 13.35 6.44 9.99
CA TRP A 55 14.79 6.43 10.24
C TRP A 55 15.32 7.81 10.64
N LYS A 56 14.99 8.86 9.88
CA LYS A 56 15.43 10.23 10.15
C LYS A 56 14.99 10.71 11.52
N ILE A 57 13.73 10.47 11.91
CA ILE A 57 13.20 10.90 13.20
C ILE A 57 13.91 10.16 14.34
N ILE A 58 14.09 8.85 14.22
CA ILE A 58 14.75 8.04 15.24
C ILE A 58 16.22 8.44 15.36
N SER A 59 16.97 8.52 14.25
CA SER A 59 18.37 8.88 14.26
C SER A 59 18.65 10.28 14.82
N GLN A 60 17.79 11.25 14.48
CA GLN A 60 17.92 12.62 14.99
C GLN A 60 17.56 12.74 16.48
N LYS A 61 16.42 12.18 16.88
CA LYS A 61 15.97 12.28 18.30
C LYS A 61 16.82 11.44 19.24
N ALA A 62 17.27 10.28 18.81
CA ALA A 62 18.12 9.41 19.61
C ALA A 62 19.63 9.66 19.38
N GLN A 63 20.01 10.63 18.52
CA GLN A 63 21.39 10.97 18.18
C GLN A 63 22.22 9.76 17.74
N ILE A 64 21.59 8.89 16.91
CA ILE A 64 22.20 7.67 16.40
C ILE A 64 22.95 7.98 15.10
N SER A 65 24.16 7.48 14.97
CA SER A 65 24.99 7.69 13.80
C SER A 65 24.48 6.88 12.58
N GLN A 66 24.79 7.36 11.37
CA GLN A 66 24.36 6.77 10.11
C GLN A 66 24.86 5.32 9.91
N GLU A 67 25.94 4.92 10.56
CA GLU A 67 26.48 3.56 10.49
C GLU A 67 25.51 2.49 11.02
N TYR A 68 24.59 2.87 11.91
CA TYR A 68 23.57 1.98 12.47
C TYR A 68 22.32 1.80 11.57
N LYS A 69 22.31 2.39 10.36
CA LYS A 69 21.14 2.28 9.47
C LYS A 69 20.84 0.83 9.08
N SER A 70 21.87 0.01 8.83
CA SER A 70 21.69 -1.40 8.48
C SER A 70 21.09 -2.21 9.62
N SER A 71 21.47 -1.96 10.87
CA SER A 71 20.86 -2.62 12.03
C SER A 71 19.44 -2.12 12.31
N PHE A 72 19.11 -0.89 11.93
CA PHE A 72 17.74 -0.39 11.93
C PHE A 72 16.86 -1.16 10.95
N ASP A 73 17.38 -1.48 9.77
CA ASP A 73 16.66 -2.26 8.76
C ASP A 73 16.24 -3.64 9.30
N GLU A 74 17.10 -4.28 10.10
CA GLU A 74 16.79 -5.56 10.74
C GLU A 74 15.62 -5.47 11.72
N ILE A 75 15.54 -4.40 12.51
CA ILE A 75 14.49 -4.23 13.51
C ILE A 75 13.25 -3.51 12.98
N TYR A 76 13.33 -2.88 11.79
CA TYR A 76 12.24 -2.07 11.23
C TYR A 76 10.92 -2.83 11.15
N THR A 77 10.96 -4.06 10.64
CA THR A 77 9.78 -4.91 10.54
C THR A 77 9.14 -5.17 11.90
N HIS A 78 9.94 -5.33 12.96
CA HIS A 78 9.43 -5.47 14.33
C HIS A 78 8.81 -4.15 14.81
N ILE A 79 9.43 -3.01 14.52
CA ILE A 79 8.93 -1.70 14.93
C ILE A 79 7.56 -1.42 14.30
N VAL A 80 7.39 -1.61 13.00
CA VAL A 80 6.12 -1.27 12.30
C VAL A 80 4.98 -2.23 12.62
N ASN A 81 5.29 -3.47 13.01
CA ASN A 81 4.31 -4.51 13.28
C ASN A 81 4.01 -4.72 14.77
N ALA A 82 4.71 -4.05 15.66
CA ALA A 82 4.59 -4.21 17.12
C ALA A 82 3.28 -3.63 17.70
N ARG A 83 2.14 -3.91 17.05
CA ARG A 83 0.82 -3.39 17.48
C ARG A 83 0.37 -3.89 18.85
N TYR A 84 0.88 -5.04 19.32
CA TYR A 84 0.43 -5.75 20.52
C TYR A 84 1.56 -6.24 21.41
N ASP A 85 2.77 -6.24 20.90
CA ASP A 85 3.89 -6.47 21.79
C ASP A 85 4.10 -5.18 22.59
N LYS A 86 4.42 -5.30 23.87
CA LYS A 86 4.96 -4.19 24.67
C LYS A 86 6.33 -3.79 24.09
N GLY A 87 6.33 -3.61 22.76
CA GLY A 87 7.44 -3.50 21.83
C GLY A 87 8.27 -2.25 21.93
N ASP A 88 7.98 -1.42 22.91
CA ASP A 88 8.83 -0.34 23.36
C ASP A 88 10.20 -0.87 23.80
N GLY A 89 10.26 -2.14 24.25
CA GLY A 89 11.50 -2.77 24.67
C GLY A 89 12.51 -2.96 23.54
N THR A 90 12.10 -3.36 22.35
CA THR A 90 13.03 -3.63 21.24
C THR A 90 13.64 -2.35 20.71
N LEU A 91 12.82 -1.33 20.45
CA LEU A 91 13.29 -0.02 20.01
C LEU A 91 14.20 0.63 21.07
N MET A 92 13.79 0.60 22.34
CA MET A 92 14.57 1.17 23.43
C MET A 92 15.92 0.47 23.61
N LYS A 93 15.93 -0.87 23.58
CA LYS A 93 17.18 -1.65 23.66
C LYS A 93 18.13 -1.30 22.53
N TRP A 94 17.62 -1.28 21.31
CA TRP A 94 18.43 -0.94 20.13
C TRP A 94 18.98 0.50 20.24
N ILE A 95 18.18 1.46 20.69
CA ILE A 95 18.64 2.85 20.91
C ILE A 95 19.77 2.90 21.93
N GLN A 96 19.61 2.19 23.07
CA GLN A 96 20.65 2.16 24.12
C GLN A 96 21.94 1.46 23.65
N GLU A 97 21.82 0.44 22.81
CA GLU A 97 22.98 -0.23 22.20
C GLU A 97 23.70 0.68 21.19
N SER A 98 22.93 1.45 20.40
CA SER A 98 23.46 2.36 19.37
C SER A 98 23.94 3.69 19.97
N ASN A 99 23.35 4.15 21.06
CA ASN A 99 23.74 5.35 21.80
C ASN A 99 23.57 5.14 23.32
N PRO A 100 24.61 4.66 24.03
CA PRO A 100 24.56 4.45 25.47
C PRO A 100 24.30 5.73 26.31
N ASN A 101 24.55 6.90 25.73
CA ASN A 101 24.34 8.20 26.37
C ASN A 101 22.94 8.80 26.08
N PHE A 102 22.05 8.05 25.46
CA PHE A 102 20.70 8.52 25.16
C PHE A 102 19.92 8.89 26.43
N ASP A 103 19.38 10.09 26.44
CA ASP A 103 18.52 10.55 27.55
C ASP A 103 17.14 9.85 27.49
N VAL A 104 16.94 8.93 28.43
CA VAL A 104 15.71 8.13 28.54
C VAL A 104 14.46 9.01 28.71
N SER A 105 14.58 10.23 29.24
CA SER A 105 13.46 11.16 29.37
C SER A 105 12.85 11.55 28.03
N LEU A 106 13.63 11.52 26.95
CA LEU A 106 13.21 11.84 25.58
C LEU A 106 12.51 10.65 24.89
N TYR A 107 12.58 9.46 25.49
CA TYR A 107 12.04 8.24 24.87
C TYR A 107 10.53 8.31 24.63
N LYS A 108 9.78 8.88 25.56
CA LYS A 108 8.32 9.02 25.41
C LYS A 108 7.93 9.82 24.16
N ASP A 109 8.63 10.91 23.93
CA ASP A 109 8.40 11.78 22.76
C ASP A 109 8.81 11.10 21.45
N LEU A 110 9.90 10.32 21.49
CA LEU A 110 10.33 9.48 20.37
C LEU A 110 9.30 8.38 20.09
N ALA A 111 8.87 7.63 21.09
CA ALA A 111 7.89 6.55 20.96
C ALA A 111 6.56 7.07 20.36
N GLN A 112 6.09 8.23 20.79
CA GLN A 112 4.90 8.86 20.21
C GLN A 112 5.09 9.19 18.72
N SER A 113 6.26 9.69 18.33
CA SER A 113 6.55 9.97 16.94
C SER A 113 6.58 8.70 16.09
N VAL A 114 7.14 7.62 16.62
CA VAL A 114 7.17 6.31 15.96
C VAL A 114 5.76 5.73 15.82
N GLU A 115 4.91 5.90 16.83
CA GLU A 115 3.51 5.44 16.80
C GLU A 115 2.72 6.10 15.66
N ILE A 116 2.88 7.41 15.48
CA ILE A 116 2.25 8.14 14.37
C ILE A 116 2.72 7.58 13.02
N LEU A 117 4.02 7.31 12.88
CA LEU A 117 4.58 6.77 11.64
C LEU A 117 4.16 5.32 11.37
N ARG A 118 3.96 4.51 12.43
CA ARG A 118 3.36 3.17 12.29
C ARG A 118 1.94 3.25 11.73
N ALA A 119 1.13 4.16 12.26
CA ALA A 119 -0.22 4.35 11.76
C ALA A 119 -0.22 4.83 10.29
N GLU A 120 0.67 5.78 9.94
CA GLU A 120 0.85 6.24 8.57
C GLU A 120 1.25 5.09 7.64
N PHE A 121 2.21 4.25 8.05
CA PHE A 121 2.66 3.07 7.33
C PHE A 121 1.53 2.05 7.09
N ALA A 122 0.77 1.71 8.14
CA ALA A 122 -0.34 0.78 8.03
C ALA A 122 -1.45 1.31 7.10
N ASN A 123 -1.76 2.59 7.17
CA ASN A 123 -2.74 3.24 6.30
C ASN A 123 -2.28 3.21 4.83
N LYS A 124 -0.99 3.47 4.55
CA LYS A 124 -0.44 3.39 3.19
C LYS A 124 -0.51 1.97 2.63
N GLN A 125 -0.16 0.93 3.41
CA GLN A 125 -0.33 -0.45 2.98
C GLN A 125 -1.79 -0.78 2.65
N THR A 126 -2.73 -0.35 3.48
CA THR A 126 -4.17 -0.55 3.24
C THR A 126 -4.60 0.13 1.94
N THR A 127 -4.16 1.37 1.70
CA THR A 127 -4.46 2.10 0.45
C THR A 127 -3.94 1.35 -0.78
N ILE A 128 -2.71 0.82 -0.72
CA ILE A 128 -2.14 0.03 -1.83
C ILE A 128 -3.01 -1.21 -2.11
N ILE A 129 -3.39 -1.94 -1.06
CA ILE A 129 -4.22 -3.15 -1.20
C ILE A 129 -5.59 -2.81 -1.81
N ASP A 130 -6.21 -1.70 -1.38
CA ASP A 130 -7.50 -1.28 -1.89
C ASP A 130 -7.42 -0.87 -3.37
N LYS A 131 -6.35 -0.18 -3.78
CA LYS A 131 -6.12 0.17 -5.20
C LYS A 131 -5.84 -1.05 -6.07
N ILE A 132 -5.11 -2.03 -5.57
CA ILE A 132 -4.90 -3.31 -6.26
C ILE A 132 -6.23 -4.07 -6.42
N ARG A 133 -7.09 -4.06 -5.39
CA ARG A 133 -8.43 -4.66 -5.45
C ARG A 133 -9.31 -3.94 -6.46
N GLU A 134 -9.28 -2.60 -6.49
CA GLU A 134 -10.00 -1.77 -7.47
C GLU A 134 -9.56 -2.11 -8.89
N HIS A 135 -8.25 -2.15 -9.15
CA HIS A 135 -7.68 -2.57 -10.43
C HIS A 135 -8.16 -3.97 -10.84
N LYS A 136 -8.06 -4.94 -9.93
CA LYS A 136 -8.51 -6.31 -10.18
C LYS A 136 -10.00 -6.34 -10.53
N THR A 137 -10.83 -5.67 -9.74
CA THR A 137 -12.28 -5.60 -9.98
C THR A 137 -12.57 -5.01 -11.35
N MET A 138 -11.93 -3.91 -11.72
CA MET A 138 -12.11 -3.27 -13.02
C MET A 138 -11.71 -4.20 -14.18
N CYS A 139 -10.66 -4.99 -14.03
CA CYS A 139 -10.19 -5.94 -15.05
C CYS A 139 -11.09 -7.19 -15.18
N GLU A 140 -11.77 -7.61 -14.11
CA GLU A 140 -12.53 -8.85 -14.06
C GLU A 140 -14.04 -8.64 -14.28
N THR A 141 -14.57 -7.42 -14.04
CA THR A 141 -16.00 -7.12 -14.17
C THR A 141 -16.35 -6.48 -15.51
N MET A 142 -17.62 -6.67 -15.93
CA MET A 142 -18.13 -6.00 -17.12
C MET A 142 -18.46 -4.52 -16.83
N PRO A 143 -18.24 -3.62 -17.79
CA PRO A 143 -17.72 -3.86 -19.13
C PRO A 143 -16.17 -3.82 -19.24
N GLY A 144 -15.45 -3.52 -18.14
CA GLY A 144 -13.98 -3.35 -18.14
C GLY A 144 -13.23 -4.56 -18.71
N CYS A 145 -13.69 -5.78 -18.38
CA CYS A 145 -13.06 -7.00 -18.87
C CYS A 145 -13.05 -7.14 -20.41
N TRP A 146 -13.89 -6.39 -21.13
CA TRP A 146 -13.92 -6.40 -22.61
C TRP A 146 -12.98 -5.36 -23.21
N PHE A 147 -12.79 -4.24 -22.52
CA PHE A 147 -12.08 -3.07 -23.07
C PHE A 147 -10.63 -2.96 -22.61
N ILE A 148 -10.29 -3.48 -21.42
CA ILE A 148 -8.94 -3.39 -20.88
C ILE A 148 -8.02 -4.36 -21.58
N SER A 149 -6.96 -3.81 -22.17
CA SER A 149 -5.94 -4.59 -22.90
C SER A 149 -4.93 -5.23 -21.95
N ASN A 150 -4.46 -4.49 -20.92
CA ASN A 150 -3.49 -4.99 -19.96
C ASN A 150 -4.19 -5.41 -18.66
N LYS A 151 -4.33 -6.72 -18.45
CA LYS A 151 -4.93 -7.32 -17.25
C LYS A 151 -3.89 -7.94 -16.31
N THR A 152 -2.61 -7.62 -16.50
CA THR A 152 -1.54 -8.18 -15.67
C THR A 152 -1.76 -7.79 -14.20
N PRO A 153 -1.86 -8.76 -13.26
CA PRO A 153 -2.06 -8.47 -11.86
C PRO A 153 -0.92 -7.62 -11.28
N ILE A 154 -1.27 -6.62 -10.51
CA ILE A 154 -0.30 -5.83 -9.75
C ILE A 154 0.07 -6.64 -8.51
N LYS A 155 1.38 -6.84 -8.29
CA LYS A 155 1.91 -7.58 -7.13
C LYS A 155 2.39 -6.61 -6.08
N PHE A 156 2.00 -6.84 -4.84
CA PHE A 156 2.49 -6.13 -3.66
C PHE A 156 2.55 -7.10 -2.50
N GLU A 157 3.70 -7.18 -1.83
CA GLU A 157 3.86 -7.98 -0.63
C GLU A 157 3.66 -7.10 0.61
N VAL A 158 2.66 -7.46 1.41
CA VAL A 158 2.38 -6.76 2.67
C VAL A 158 3.50 -7.04 3.66
N ILE A 159 4.09 -5.98 4.18
CA ILE A 159 5.06 -6.07 5.26
C ILE A 159 4.27 -6.35 6.55
N SER A 160 4.40 -7.58 7.05
CA SER A 160 3.72 -8.04 8.27
C SER A 160 4.69 -8.79 9.16
N SER A 161 4.41 -8.82 10.49
CA SER A 161 5.23 -9.60 11.42
C SER A 161 5.13 -11.09 11.15
N THR A 162 6.15 -11.83 11.54
CA THR A 162 6.16 -13.30 11.48
C THR A 162 4.96 -13.87 12.23
N ARG A 163 4.65 -13.34 13.44
CA ARG A 163 3.48 -13.73 14.22
C ARG A 163 2.16 -13.53 13.45
N SER A 164 1.98 -12.38 12.79
CA SER A 164 0.76 -12.15 11.98
C SER A 164 0.64 -13.14 10.83
N LYS A 165 1.76 -13.53 10.21
CA LYS A 165 1.78 -14.56 9.17
C LYS A 165 1.42 -15.93 9.73
N ASP A 166 1.99 -16.28 10.88
CA ASP A 166 1.74 -17.57 11.55
C ASP A 166 0.29 -17.71 12.01
N VAL A 167 -0.28 -16.66 12.63
CA VAL A 167 -1.69 -16.62 13.03
C VAL A 167 -2.62 -16.77 11.82
N MET A 168 -2.30 -16.09 10.71
CA MET A 168 -3.09 -16.20 9.49
C MET A 168 -3.01 -17.58 8.84
N GLN A 169 -1.87 -18.27 8.98
CA GLN A 169 -1.69 -19.63 8.46
C GLN A 169 -2.32 -20.67 9.38
N THR A 170 -2.07 -20.58 10.69
CA THR A 170 -2.55 -21.56 11.68
C THR A 170 -3.98 -21.34 12.10
N LYS A 171 -4.51 -20.11 11.95
CA LYS A 171 -5.80 -19.63 12.46
C LYS A 171 -5.93 -19.77 13.99
N ILE A 172 -4.81 -19.85 14.68
CA ILE A 172 -4.71 -19.90 16.14
C ILE A 172 -4.01 -18.63 16.56
N ASP A 173 -4.69 -17.79 17.33
CA ASP A 173 -4.09 -16.66 18.04
C ASP A 173 -3.81 -17.13 19.47
N ASP A 174 -2.54 -17.13 19.88
CA ASP A 174 -2.18 -17.44 21.25
C ASP A 174 -2.79 -16.39 22.16
N ASP A 175 -3.51 -16.83 23.19
CA ASP A 175 -4.15 -15.96 24.16
C ASP A 175 -3.14 -14.93 24.69
N VAL A 176 -3.46 -13.67 24.50
CA VAL A 176 -2.67 -12.56 25.06
C VAL A 176 -2.87 -12.59 26.57
N ASN A 177 -1.87 -13.09 27.29
CA ASN A 177 -1.87 -13.04 28.74
C ASN A 177 -1.72 -11.57 29.16
N LEU A 178 -2.83 -10.96 29.58
CA LEU A 178 -2.92 -9.53 29.96
C LEU A 178 -2.48 -9.26 31.42
N PHE A 179 -1.95 -10.29 32.14
CA PHE A 179 -1.52 -10.18 33.51
C PHE A 179 -0.07 -10.62 33.73
#